data_881e8200e9d1794bffb2b49c0c9066b0
#
_entry.id   881e8200e9d1794bffb2b49c0c9066b0
#
_cell.length_a   1.000
_cell.length_b   1.000
_cell.length_c   1.000
_cell.angle_alpha   90.00
_cell.angle_beta   90.00
_cell.angle_gamma   90.00
#
_symmetry.space_group_name_H-M   'P 1'
#
loop_
_entity.id
_entity.type
_entity.pdbx_description
1 polymer ?
#
loop_
_entity_poly.entity_id
_entity_poly.type
_entity_poly.pdbx_seq_one_letter_code
_entity_poly.pdbx_strand_id
1 'polypeptide(L)'
;MKYLVVDDSKLARLSLVKSLKANIEKAEIFQAVNGVEALKVMHSEKPNIVFLDLTMPEMDGYEALPKLLEINANAKVVVVSADIQTKAKERVIALGAQLHMQKPINADKMKEILDII
;
A
#
# COMPACT_ATOMS: atom_id res chain seq x y z
N MET A 1 -1.86 6.65 14.19
CA MET A 1 -2.24 6.43 12.79
C MET A 1 -1.99 4.97 12.42
N LYS A 2 -2.87 4.39 11.64
CA LYS A 2 -2.80 2.99 11.23
C LYS A 2 -2.35 2.85 9.77
N TYR A 3 -1.46 1.92 9.54
CA TYR A 3 -0.89 1.61 8.22
C TYR A 3 -1.15 0.16 7.86
N LEU A 4 -1.40 -0.10 6.58
CA LEU A 4 -1.55 -1.46 6.05
C LEU A 4 -0.51 -1.68 4.94
N VAL A 5 0.24 -2.76 5.03
CA VAL A 5 1.21 -3.16 4.00
C VAL A 5 0.70 -4.43 3.34
N VAL A 6 0.42 -4.36 2.04
CA VAL A 6 -0.16 -5.44 1.26
C VAL A 6 0.82 -5.90 0.19
N ASP A 7 1.36 -7.09 0.34
CA ASP A 7 2.30 -7.70 -0.61
C ASP A 7 2.35 -9.20 -0.32
N ASP A 8 2.38 -10.03 -1.34
CA ASP A 8 2.46 -11.49 -1.17
C ASP A 8 3.87 -11.94 -0.78
N SER A 9 4.88 -11.11 -0.96
CA SER A 9 6.26 -11.38 -0.56
C SER A 9 6.49 -10.98 0.89
N LYS A 10 6.83 -11.95 1.73
CA LYS A 10 7.17 -11.68 3.14
C LYS A 10 8.35 -10.73 3.26
N LEU A 11 9.39 -10.91 2.42
CA LEU A 11 10.56 -10.03 2.44
C LEU A 11 10.20 -8.59 2.06
N ALA A 12 9.35 -8.41 1.06
CA ALA A 12 8.92 -7.09 0.64
C ALA A 12 8.08 -6.41 1.74
N ARG A 13 7.17 -7.15 2.39
CA ARG A 13 6.39 -6.61 3.51
C ARG A 13 7.30 -6.18 4.66
N LEU A 14 8.23 -7.04 5.07
CA LEU A 14 9.14 -6.73 6.18
C LEU A 14 10.04 -5.54 5.86
N SER A 15 10.48 -5.41 4.63
CA SER A 15 11.28 -4.26 4.19
C SER A 15 10.48 -2.96 4.29
N LEU A 16 9.22 -2.96 3.85
CA LEU A 16 8.34 -1.80 3.97
C LEU A 16 8.05 -1.46 5.42
N VAL A 17 7.75 -2.46 6.24
CA VAL A 17 7.51 -2.26 7.68
C VAL A 17 8.72 -1.63 8.35
N LYS A 18 9.93 -2.13 8.02
CA LYS A 18 11.17 -1.57 8.55
C LYS A 18 11.36 -0.11 8.16
N SER A 19 11.09 0.22 6.89
CA SER A 19 11.17 1.60 6.39
C SER A 19 10.17 2.53 7.07
N LEU A 20 8.95 2.04 7.32
CA LEU A 20 7.95 2.80 8.08
C LEU A 20 8.41 3.08 9.51
N LYS A 21 8.87 2.05 10.20
CA LYS A 21 9.34 2.17 11.59
C LYS A 21 10.55 3.09 11.74
N ALA A 22 11.38 3.16 10.70
CA ALA A 22 12.52 4.07 10.70
C ALA A 22 12.12 5.54 10.65
N ASN A 23 10.91 5.84 10.14
CA ASN A 23 10.43 7.21 9.96
C ASN A 23 9.30 7.60 10.94
N ILE A 24 8.67 6.64 11.61
CA ILE A 24 7.50 6.87 12.46
C ILE A 24 7.68 6.14 13.79
N GLU A 25 7.63 6.90 14.90
CA GLU A 25 7.85 6.32 16.24
C GLU A 25 6.70 5.45 16.72
N LYS A 26 5.46 5.86 16.45
CA LYS A 26 4.27 5.18 16.97
C LYS A 26 3.32 4.84 15.82
N ALA A 27 3.68 3.81 15.07
CA ALA A 27 2.85 3.33 13.99
C ALA A 27 2.19 2.01 14.36
N GLU A 28 0.87 1.91 14.18
CA GLU A 28 0.19 0.63 14.16
C GLU A 28 0.24 0.11 12.73
N ILE A 29 0.96 -0.98 12.51
CA ILE A 29 1.19 -1.52 11.18
C ILE A 29 0.56 -2.89 11.05
N PHE A 30 -0.34 -3.04 10.08
CA PHE A 30 -0.98 -4.29 9.73
C PHE A 30 -0.41 -4.81 8.43
N GLN A 31 -0.45 -6.11 8.22
CA GLN A 31 0.05 -6.75 7.00
C GLN A 31 -1.02 -7.63 6.39
N ALA A 32 -1.02 -7.71 5.06
CA ALA A 32 -1.89 -8.60 4.31
C ALA A 32 -1.09 -9.20 3.13
N VAL A 33 -1.41 -10.44 2.75
CA VAL A 33 -0.67 -11.15 1.70
C VAL A 33 -1.35 -11.06 0.33
N ASN A 34 -2.59 -10.60 0.29
CA ASN A 34 -3.34 -10.42 -0.96
C ASN A 34 -4.49 -9.43 -0.75
N GLY A 35 -5.21 -9.16 -1.83
CA GLY A 35 -6.33 -8.21 -1.77
C GLY A 35 -7.47 -8.65 -0.88
N VAL A 36 -7.74 -9.95 -0.79
CA VAL A 36 -8.81 -10.48 0.07
C VAL A 36 -8.53 -10.17 1.54
N GLU A 37 -7.31 -10.45 2.00
CA GLU A 37 -6.90 -10.12 3.36
C GLU A 37 -6.88 -8.63 3.61
N ALA A 38 -6.44 -7.85 2.61
CA ALA A 38 -6.41 -6.39 2.71
C ALA A 38 -7.82 -5.83 2.96
N LEU A 39 -8.83 -6.35 2.26
CA LEU A 39 -10.22 -5.93 2.48
C LEU A 39 -10.69 -6.24 3.90
N LYS A 40 -10.33 -7.40 4.44
CA LYS A 40 -10.68 -7.77 5.81
C LYS A 40 -10.08 -6.80 6.82
N VAL A 41 -8.81 -6.45 6.65
CA VAL A 41 -8.14 -5.49 7.53
C VAL A 41 -8.75 -4.11 7.40
N MET A 42 -9.10 -3.70 6.17
CA MET A 42 -9.75 -2.41 5.95
C MET A 42 -11.08 -2.33 6.68
N HIS A 43 -11.88 -3.40 6.67
CA HIS A 43 -13.15 -3.45 7.40
C HIS A 43 -12.96 -3.36 8.92
N SER A 44 -12.00 -4.13 9.46
CA SER A 44 -11.86 -4.26 10.91
C SER A 44 -11.06 -3.11 11.54
N GLU A 45 -9.99 -2.65 10.89
CA GLU A 45 -9.06 -1.68 11.45
C GLU A 45 -9.10 -0.30 10.81
N LYS A 46 -9.63 -0.20 9.60
CA LYS A 46 -9.73 1.04 8.82
C LYS A 46 -8.42 1.83 8.77
N PRO A 47 -7.33 1.23 8.27
CA PRO A 47 -6.05 1.93 8.21
C PRO A 47 -6.17 3.21 7.39
N ASN A 48 -5.37 4.20 7.79
CA ASN A 48 -5.37 5.52 7.15
C ASN A 48 -4.55 5.53 5.86
N ILE A 49 -3.49 4.74 5.82
CA ILE A 49 -2.54 4.68 4.71
C ILE A 49 -2.32 3.22 4.35
N VAL A 50 -2.42 2.90 3.06
CA VAL A 50 -2.24 1.55 2.54
C VAL A 50 -1.11 1.56 1.52
N PHE A 51 -0.12 0.69 1.71
CA PHE A 51 0.91 0.40 0.71
C PHE A 51 0.51 -0.87 0.00
N LEU A 52 0.23 -0.79 -1.29
CA LEU A 52 -0.42 -1.86 -2.05
C LEU A 52 0.44 -2.30 -3.23
N ASP A 53 0.80 -3.58 -3.25
CA ASP A 53 1.41 -4.21 -4.41
C ASP A 53 0.36 -4.52 -5.47
N LEU A 54 0.75 -4.57 -6.73
CA LEU A 54 -0.17 -4.85 -7.85
C LEU A 54 -0.29 -6.32 -8.18
N THR A 55 0.80 -7.07 -8.05
CA THR A 55 0.82 -8.49 -8.45
C THR A 55 0.75 -9.40 -7.25
N MET A 56 -0.41 -9.99 -7.02
CA MET A 56 -0.68 -10.87 -5.89
C MET A 56 -1.66 -11.98 -6.30
N PRO A 57 -1.60 -13.16 -5.66
CA PRO A 57 -2.60 -14.20 -5.92
C PRO A 57 -3.96 -13.83 -5.32
N GLU A 58 -5.00 -14.55 -5.68
CA GLU A 58 -6.39 -14.41 -5.23
C GLU A 58 -7.03 -13.12 -5.74
N MET A 59 -6.57 -11.97 -5.26
CA MET A 59 -7.02 -10.66 -5.68
C MET A 59 -5.81 -9.75 -5.80
N ASP A 60 -5.56 -9.23 -7.00
CA ASP A 60 -4.44 -8.32 -7.26
C ASP A 60 -4.75 -6.89 -6.79
N GLY A 61 -3.74 -6.01 -6.90
CA GLY A 61 -3.87 -4.63 -6.46
C GLY A 61 -4.84 -3.81 -7.30
N TYR A 62 -4.95 -4.08 -8.59
CA TYR A 62 -5.90 -3.36 -9.45
C TYR A 62 -7.34 -3.60 -9.03
N GLU A 63 -7.66 -4.83 -8.64
CA GLU A 63 -9.00 -5.20 -8.17
C GLU A 63 -9.23 -4.70 -6.73
N ALA A 64 -8.23 -4.82 -5.86
CA ALA A 64 -8.34 -4.44 -4.46
C ALA A 64 -8.49 -2.93 -4.27
N LEU A 65 -7.79 -2.13 -5.05
CA LEU A 65 -7.72 -0.68 -4.87
C LEU A 65 -9.08 0.00 -4.82
N PRO A 66 -9.96 -0.13 -5.82
CA PRO A 66 -11.27 0.50 -5.73
C PRO A 66 -12.14 -0.05 -4.60
N LYS A 67 -12.00 -1.34 -4.28
CA LYS A 67 -12.76 -1.96 -3.18
C LYS A 67 -12.32 -1.45 -1.82
N LEU A 68 -11.01 -1.23 -1.63
CA LEU A 68 -10.49 -0.62 -0.41
C LEU A 68 -11.07 0.79 -0.20
N LEU A 69 -11.11 1.58 -1.25
CA LEU A 69 -11.64 2.95 -1.20
C LEU A 69 -13.16 2.99 -1.03
N GLU A 70 -13.89 1.97 -1.47
CA GLU A 70 -15.32 1.85 -1.16
C GLU A 70 -15.55 1.66 0.34
N ILE A 71 -14.69 0.90 1.01
CA ILE A 71 -14.81 0.65 2.45
C ILE A 71 -14.41 1.88 3.26
N ASN A 72 -13.33 2.56 2.84
CA ASN A 72 -12.84 3.77 3.51
C ASN A 72 -12.33 4.77 2.48
N ALA A 73 -13.21 5.67 2.07
CA ALA A 73 -12.91 6.69 1.06
C ALA A 73 -11.82 7.67 1.51
N ASN A 74 -11.56 7.77 2.81
CA ASN A 74 -10.55 8.67 3.35
C ASN A 74 -9.15 8.04 3.41
N ALA A 75 -9.03 6.75 3.14
CA ALA A 75 -7.72 6.09 3.11
C ALA A 75 -6.89 6.60 1.94
N LYS A 76 -5.60 6.72 2.17
CA LYS A 76 -4.64 7.06 1.11
C LYS A 76 -3.92 5.79 0.70
N VAL A 77 -4.04 5.42 -0.57
CA VAL A 77 -3.40 4.22 -1.10
C VAL A 77 -2.18 4.61 -1.91
N VAL A 78 -1.03 4.10 -1.51
CA VAL A 78 0.23 4.23 -2.22
C VAL A 78 0.51 2.91 -2.90
N VAL A 79 0.51 2.88 -4.21
CA VAL A 79 0.84 1.66 -4.96
C VAL A 79 2.36 1.54 -5.04
N VAL A 80 2.87 0.39 -4.64
CA VAL A 80 4.30 0.07 -4.66
C VAL A 80 4.50 -1.14 -5.56
N SER A 81 5.16 -0.95 -6.70
CA SER A 81 5.24 -1.98 -7.73
C SER A 81 6.62 -2.03 -8.36
N ALA A 82 6.99 -3.20 -8.89
CA ALA A 82 8.16 -3.34 -9.74
C ALA A 82 7.92 -2.76 -11.14
N ASP A 83 6.65 -2.66 -11.56
CA ASP A 83 6.26 -2.13 -12.87
C ASP A 83 6.28 -0.59 -12.83
N ILE A 84 7.11 0.00 -13.68
CA ILE A 84 7.26 1.46 -13.79
C ILE A 84 6.66 2.02 -15.07
N GLN A 85 5.92 1.22 -15.82
CA GLN A 85 5.33 1.67 -17.07
C GLN A 85 4.28 2.75 -16.81
N THR A 86 4.23 3.73 -17.70
CA THR A 86 3.29 4.86 -17.63
C THR A 86 1.84 4.40 -17.56
N LYS A 87 1.49 3.34 -18.30
CA LYS A 87 0.13 2.80 -18.32
C LYS A 87 -0.30 2.25 -16.96
N ALA A 88 0.60 1.57 -16.24
CA ALA A 88 0.31 1.08 -14.90
C ALA A 88 0.08 2.23 -13.94
N LYS A 89 0.93 3.25 -13.99
CA LYS A 89 0.78 4.46 -13.17
C LYS A 89 -0.56 5.16 -13.45
N GLU A 90 -0.88 5.39 -14.70
CA GLU A 90 -2.14 6.05 -15.09
C GLU A 90 -3.35 5.26 -14.61
N ARG A 91 -3.29 3.93 -14.75
CA ARG A 91 -4.38 3.05 -14.35
C ARG A 91 -4.64 3.11 -12.85
N VAL A 92 -3.59 3.04 -12.02
CA VAL A 92 -3.78 3.06 -10.56
C VAL A 92 -4.22 4.43 -10.07
N ILE A 93 -3.72 5.51 -10.65
CA ILE A 93 -4.17 6.86 -10.31
C ILE A 93 -5.64 7.04 -10.67
N ALA A 94 -6.06 6.54 -11.84
CA ALA A 94 -7.47 6.58 -12.26
C ALA A 94 -8.37 5.78 -11.32
N LEU A 95 -7.85 4.71 -10.70
CA LEU A 95 -8.59 3.89 -9.72
C LEU A 95 -8.60 4.50 -8.32
N GLY A 96 -7.89 5.61 -8.11
CA GLY A 96 -7.93 6.34 -6.85
C GLY A 96 -6.65 6.29 -6.01
N ALA A 97 -5.54 5.72 -6.53
CA ALA A 97 -4.28 5.73 -5.80
C ALA A 97 -3.75 7.16 -5.64
N GLN A 98 -3.17 7.44 -4.48
CA GLN A 98 -2.55 8.71 -4.19
C GLN A 98 -1.20 8.85 -4.88
N LEU A 99 -0.43 7.77 -4.90
CA LEU A 99 0.90 7.70 -5.50
C LEU A 99 1.15 6.32 -6.11
N HIS A 100 2.05 6.29 -7.07
CA HIS A 100 2.62 5.05 -7.63
C HIS A 100 4.14 5.13 -7.51
N MET A 101 4.72 4.24 -6.73
CA MET A 101 6.16 4.23 -6.44
C MET A 101 6.79 2.92 -6.88
N GLN A 102 8.04 2.99 -7.34
CA GLN A 102 8.79 1.80 -7.75
C GLN A 102 9.45 1.13 -6.54
N LYS A 103 9.39 -0.19 -6.49
CA LYS A 103 10.15 -1.00 -5.53
C LYS A 103 11.65 -0.98 -5.89
N PRO A 104 12.53 -1.12 -4.90
CA PRO A 104 12.29 -1.21 -3.46
C PRO A 104 12.08 0.15 -2.80
N ILE A 105 11.42 0.17 -1.66
CA ILE A 105 11.21 1.38 -0.88
C ILE A 105 12.13 1.33 0.35
N ASN A 106 13.20 2.11 0.32
CA ASN A 106 14.10 2.27 1.46
C ASN A 106 13.59 3.37 2.41
N ALA A 107 14.32 3.62 3.51
CA ALA A 107 13.91 4.60 4.51
C ALA A 107 13.82 6.02 3.94
N ASP A 108 14.74 6.40 3.05
CA ASP A 108 14.74 7.73 2.43
C ASP A 108 13.55 7.92 1.50
N LYS A 109 13.25 6.92 0.69
CA LYS A 109 12.09 6.93 -0.20
C LYS A 109 10.79 6.94 0.59
N MET A 110 10.73 6.21 1.68
CA MET A 110 9.57 6.22 2.58
C MET A 110 9.35 7.61 3.17
N LYS A 111 10.42 8.29 3.56
CA LYS A 111 10.33 9.67 4.06
C LYS A 111 9.72 10.60 3.00
N GLU A 112 10.16 10.49 1.75
CA GLU A 112 9.60 11.26 0.66
C GLU A 112 8.11 11.00 0.48
N ILE A 113 7.70 9.73 0.51
CA ILE A 113 6.29 9.34 0.39
C ILE A 113 5.47 9.97 1.51
N LEU A 114 5.93 9.84 2.75
CA LEU A 114 5.22 10.35 3.91
C LEU A 114 5.11 11.88 3.92
N ASP A 115 6.09 12.57 3.33
CA ASP A 115 6.05 14.02 3.20
C ASP A 115 5.03 14.48 2.13
N ILE A 116 4.74 13.65 1.12
CA ILE A 116 3.80 13.97 0.06
C ILE A 116 2.35 13.68 0.48
N ILE A 117 2.15 12.59 1.17
CA ILE A 117 0.79 12.17 1.60
C ILE A 117 0.39 12.78 2.98
#